data_e448951e7a1522d6c270846d8450a931
#
_entry.id   e448951e7a1522d6c270846d8450a931
#
_cell.length_a   1.000
_cell.length_b   1.000
_cell.length_c   1.000
_cell.angle_alpha   90.00
_cell.angle_beta   90.00
_cell.angle_gamma   90.00
#
_symmetry.space_group_name_H-M   'P 1'
#
loop_
_entity.id
_entity.type
_entity.pdbx_description
1 polymer ?
#
loop_
_entity_poly.entity_id
_entity_poly.type
_entity_poly.pdbx_seq_one_letter_code
_entity_poly.pdbx_strand_id
1 'polypeptide(L)'
;MKNVVLMLRPGAEPISWAEFCETHPSYSIAVDGYVSGASRYDGWGSWLNLDHHADVDRLATRATCSQVLMCIRQGLFDAFRDREGPRAQVYVNDCDEDVCLSWFLLQNPQAGCLPSNTRLDRLIHAVDLLDTTAGASVHPLDSSLMSEIAWIFEPYRQARLQGTLDRPFAPLYRLVIDAVGQRIRAHLADNGQALPPDTRYERIGGGNGWALVREIGPQSRVGMIADGIRAYVSARPLADGAWSYAIGRVSPFVPFDVSAILRELNAAEEAERGTWGGGNLVGGSPRLRGSALAPHEVTRIVNRVVGRAAPAHVRTQQESLPTPMLVG
;
A
#
# COMPACT_ATOMS: atom_id res chain seq x y z
N MET A 1 -24.66 4.38 -5.17
CA MET A 1 -25.32 5.71 -5.32
C MET A 1 -25.25 6.20 -6.76
N LYS A 2 -26.32 6.77 -7.33
CA LYS A 2 -26.34 7.15 -8.77
C LYS A 2 -25.42 8.33 -9.11
N ASN A 3 -25.30 9.31 -8.21
CA ASN A 3 -24.53 10.54 -8.44
C ASN A 3 -23.15 10.53 -7.76
N VAL A 4 -22.67 9.37 -7.29
CA VAL A 4 -21.29 9.17 -6.84
C VAL A 4 -20.56 8.39 -7.92
N VAL A 5 -19.57 9.03 -8.57
CA VAL A 5 -18.92 8.54 -9.79
C VAL A 5 -17.43 8.34 -9.56
N LEU A 6 -16.90 7.20 -10.00
CA LEU A 6 -15.47 6.88 -9.93
C LEU A 6 -14.74 7.48 -11.15
N MET A 7 -13.72 8.27 -10.88
CA MET A 7 -12.85 8.92 -11.82
C MET A 7 -11.46 8.27 -11.79
N LEU A 8 -11.28 7.24 -12.60
CA LEU A 8 -10.02 6.48 -12.67
C LEU A 8 -8.97 7.25 -13.49
N ARG A 9 -7.78 7.41 -12.90
CA ARG A 9 -6.59 7.99 -13.52
C ARG A 9 -5.37 7.09 -13.28
N PRO A 10 -5.34 5.85 -13.80
CA PRO A 10 -4.29 4.89 -13.50
C PRO A 10 -2.91 5.45 -13.82
N GLY A 11 -1.98 5.30 -12.87
CA GLY A 11 -0.60 5.75 -13.05
C GLY A 11 -0.42 7.27 -13.10
N ALA A 12 -1.46 8.07 -12.85
CA ALA A 12 -1.30 9.52 -12.71
C ALA A 12 -0.40 9.84 -11.52
N GLU A 13 0.54 10.77 -11.71
CA GLU A 13 1.34 11.31 -10.61
C GLU A 13 0.43 12.08 -9.64
N PRO A 14 0.71 12.01 -8.34
CA PRO A 14 -0.03 12.78 -7.36
C PRO A 14 0.05 14.28 -7.63
N ILE A 15 -1.08 14.98 -7.56
CA ILE A 15 -1.15 16.45 -7.73
C ILE A 15 -1.14 17.15 -6.37
N SER A 16 -0.84 18.45 -6.36
CA SER A 16 -0.93 19.25 -5.14
C SER A 16 -2.39 19.51 -4.75
N TRP A 17 -2.63 19.80 -3.46
CA TRP A 17 -3.96 20.21 -2.98
C TRP A 17 -4.48 21.48 -3.69
N ALA A 18 -3.61 22.45 -3.92
CA ALA A 18 -3.99 23.69 -4.60
C ALA A 18 -4.46 23.41 -6.03
N GLU A 19 -3.70 22.61 -6.78
CA GLU A 19 -4.07 22.19 -8.13
C GLU A 19 -5.37 21.38 -8.15
N PHE A 20 -5.58 20.50 -7.16
CA PHE A 20 -6.83 19.74 -7.03
C PHE A 20 -8.04 20.66 -6.89
N CYS A 21 -7.99 21.65 -6.00
CA CYS A 21 -9.08 22.61 -5.80
C CYS A 21 -9.31 23.52 -7.02
N GLU A 22 -8.24 23.83 -7.76
CA GLU A 22 -8.33 24.71 -8.94
C GLU A 22 -8.89 23.98 -10.17
N THR A 23 -8.48 22.72 -10.37
CA THR A 23 -8.75 21.99 -11.61
C THR A 23 -9.93 21.02 -11.54
N HIS A 24 -10.38 20.66 -10.33
CA HIS A 24 -11.46 19.69 -10.14
C HIS A 24 -12.77 20.38 -9.68
N PRO A 25 -13.92 19.91 -10.14
CA PRO A 25 -15.20 20.53 -9.80
C PRO A 25 -15.54 20.34 -8.31
N SER A 26 -16.49 21.14 -7.82
CA SER A 26 -17.07 20.93 -6.50
C SER A 26 -17.59 19.50 -6.33
N TYR A 27 -17.59 19.01 -5.08
CA TYR A 27 -17.91 17.62 -4.71
C TYR A 27 -16.88 16.60 -5.20
N SER A 28 -15.60 17.01 -5.31
CA SER A 28 -14.51 16.08 -5.63
C SER A 28 -13.87 15.51 -4.38
N ILE A 29 -13.65 14.19 -4.39
CA ILE A 29 -12.97 13.43 -3.34
C ILE A 29 -11.74 12.77 -3.96
N ALA A 30 -10.55 13.15 -3.50
CA ALA A 30 -9.31 12.46 -3.80
C ALA A 30 -9.09 11.34 -2.77
N VAL A 31 -8.68 10.17 -3.23
CA VAL A 31 -8.52 8.97 -2.41
C VAL A 31 -7.15 8.37 -2.66
N ASP A 32 -6.46 8.05 -1.58
CA ASP A 32 -5.30 7.16 -1.53
C ASP A 32 -4.14 7.58 -2.44
N GLY A 33 -3.59 8.76 -2.18
CA GLY A 33 -2.44 9.29 -2.90
C GLY A 33 -2.74 9.89 -4.28
N TYR A 34 -4.01 10.15 -4.61
CA TYR A 34 -4.33 10.97 -5.79
C TYR A 34 -3.88 12.42 -5.63
N VAL A 35 -4.01 12.95 -4.41
CA VAL A 35 -3.45 14.25 -4.00
C VAL A 35 -2.30 13.99 -3.03
N SER A 36 -1.14 14.60 -3.25
CA SER A 36 -0.01 14.52 -2.34
C SER A 36 -0.24 15.38 -1.10
N GLY A 37 -0.13 14.77 0.08
CA GLY A 37 -0.24 15.43 1.38
C GLY A 37 -1.34 14.86 2.27
N ALA A 38 -1.32 15.24 3.54
CA ALA A 38 -2.25 14.76 4.57
C ALA A 38 -3.72 14.99 4.20
N SER A 39 -4.60 14.19 4.81
CA SER A 39 -6.05 14.30 4.65
C SER A 39 -6.54 15.72 4.96
N ARG A 40 -7.39 16.25 4.08
CA ARG A 40 -7.79 17.66 4.11
C ARG A 40 -9.19 17.86 3.53
N TYR A 41 -9.98 18.73 4.16
CA TYR A 41 -11.30 19.13 3.70
C TYR A 41 -11.39 20.64 3.50
N ASP A 42 -12.00 21.07 2.39
CA ASP A 42 -12.41 22.45 2.14
C ASP A 42 -13.93 22.52 1.94
N GLY A 43 -14.59 23.15 2.88
CA GLY A 43 -16.06 23.25 2.89
C GLY A 43 -16.62 24.23 1.87
N TRP A 44 -15.83 25.19 1.35
CA TRP A 44 -16.30 26.18 0.40
C TRP A 44 -16.60 25.59 -0.98
N GLY A 45 -15.73 24.70 -1.44
CA GLY A 45 -15.91 24.00 -2.71
C GLY A 45 -16.32 22.56 -2.56
N SER A 46 -16.47 22.05 -1.33
CA SER A 46 -16.69 20.63 -1.06
C SER A 46 -15.63 19.76 -1.72
N TRP A 47 -14.35 20.09 -1.49
CA TRP A 47 -13.20 19.25 -1.86
C TRP A 47 -12.70 18.48 -0.65
N LEU A 48 -12.36 17.21 -0.85
CA LEU A 48 -11.85 16.31 0.20
C LEU A 48 -10.67 15.51 -0.34
N ASN A 49 -9.56 15.47 0.42
CA ASN A 49 -8.48 14.52 0.24
C ASN A 49 -8.46 13.56 1.43
N LEU A 50 -8.42 12.27 1.17
CA LEU A 50 -8.22 11.21 2.16
C LEU A 50 -6.99 10.41 1.76
N ASP A 51 -5.91 10.54 2.53
CA ASP A 51 -4.61 9.96 2.25
C ASP A 51 -3.87 9.56 3.52
N HIS A 52 -2.95 8.60 3.40
CA HIS A 52 -2.05 8.17 4.47
C HIS A 52 -0.61 7.93 3.96
N HIS A 53 -0.28 8.44 2.76
CA HIS A 53 1.01 8.20 2.11
C HIS A 53 2.03 9.31 2.36
N ALA A 54 1.63 10.57 2.20
CA ALA A 54 2.52 11.72 2.22
C ALA A 54 2.20 12.67 3.37
N ASP A 55 3.25 13.23 3.99
CA ASP A 55 3.16 14.23 5.06
C ASP A 55 2.36 13.76 6.30
N VAL A 56 2.35 12.46 6.56
CA VAL A 56 1.64 11.85 7.68
C VAL A 56 2.53 10.92 8.50
N ASP A 57 2.20 10.73 9.76
CA ASP A 57 2.75 9.65 10.58
C ASP A 57 1.83 8.42 10.48
N ARG A 58 2.29 7.37 9.82
CA ARG A 58 1.54 6.12 9.65
C ARG A 58 1.21 5.40 10.96
N LEU A 59 1.91 5.69 12.06
CA LEU A 59 1.52 5.17 13.39
C LEU A 59 0.23 5.81 13.90
N ALA A 60 -0.08 7.03 13.45
CA ALA A 60 -1.24 7.80 13.92
C ALA A 60 -2.34 7.95 12.85
N THR A 61 -2.01 7.72 11.57
CA THR A 61 -2.92 7.92 10.44
C THR A 61 -3.48 6.59 9.96
N ARG A 62 -4.80 6.51 9.86
CA ARG A 62 -5.51 5.33 9.38
C ARG A 62 -5.38 5.20 7.87
N ALA A 63 -5.51 3.97 7.35
CA ALA A 63 -5.72 3.72 5.94
C ALA A 63 -6.95 4.46 5.40
N THR A 64 -6.97 4.72 4.10
CA THR A 64 -7.99 5.56 3.46
C THR A 64 -9.40 4.99 3.62
N CYS A 65 -9.58 3.68 3.58
CA CYS A 65 -10.89 3.04 3.80
C CYS A 65 -11.45 3.29 5.20
N SER A 66 -10.60 3.29 6.22
CA SER A 66 -11.01 3.66 7.58
C SER A 66 -11.37 5.15 7.69
N GLN A 67 -10.63 6.03 7.01
CA GLN A 67 -10.95 7.45 6.95
C GLN A 67 -12.29 7.69 6.24
N VAL A 68 -12.53 7.02 5.11
CA VAL A 68 -13.82 7.05 4.38
C VAL A 68 -14.97 6.62 5.28
N LEU A 69 -14.83 5.50 6.01
CA LEU A 69 -15.85 5.04 6.94
C LEU A 69 -16.18 6.11 7.99
N MET A 70 -15.14 6.71 8.58
CA MET A 70 -15.30 7.79 9.56
C MET A 70 -16.02 8.99 8.97
N CYS A 71 -15.64 9.45 7.78
CA CYS A 71 -16.29 10.56 7.09
C CYS A 71 -17.78 10.26 6.81
N ILE A 72 -18.11 9.05 6.35
CA ILE A 72 -19.51 8.65 6.11
C ILE A 72 -20.31 8.70 7.42
N ARG A 73 -19.78 8.13 8.50
CA ARG A 73 -20.44 8.14 9.83
C ARG A 73 -20.57 9.54 10.43
N GLN A 74 -19.74 10.46 10.03
CA GLN A 74 -19.76 11.87 10.46
C GLN A 74 -20.56 12.79 9.52
N GLY A 75 -21.28 12.26 8.55
CA GLY A 75 -22.17 13.05 7.70
C GLY A 75 -21.53 13.55 6.41
N LEU A 76 -20.54 12.85 5.84
CA LEU A 76 -19.92 13.21 4.56
C LEU A 76 -20.96 13.61 3.50
N PHE A 77 -22.02 12.83 3.35
CA PHE A 77 -23.05 13.06 2.34
C PHE A 77 -24.12 14.08 2.74
N ASP A 78 -24.00 14.71 3.91
CA ASP A 78 -24.75 15.92 4.23
C ASP A 78 -24.04 17.15 3.65
N ALA A 79 -22.70 17.14 3.56
CA ALA A 79 -21.89 18.14 2.91
C ALA A 79 -21.73 17.92 1.39
N PHE A 80 -21.56 16.64 0.98
CA PHE A 80 -21.39 16.24 -0.43
C PHE A 80 -22.73 15.89 -1.05
N ARG A 81 -23.57 16.90 -1.25
CA ARG A 81 -24.89 16.77 -1.87
C ARG A 81 -25.34 18.03 -2.59
N ASP A 82 -26.21 17.85 -3.57
CA ASP A 82 -26.95 18.90 -4.21
C ASP A 82 -28.47 18.71 -4.03
N ARG A 83 -29.27 19.39 -4.85
CA ARG A 83 -30.76 19.28 -4.80
C ARG A 83 -31.27 17.88 -5.16
N GLU A 84 -30.50 17.10 -5.89
CA GLU A 84 -30.83 15.73 -6.32
C GLU A 84 -30.38 14.69 -5.32
N GLY A 85 -29.64 15.06 -4.27
CA GLY A 85 -29.14 14.18 -3.22
C GLY A 85 -27.62 14.08 -3.14
N PRO A 86 -27.10 13.01 -2.53
CA PRO A 86 -25.66 12.78 -2.41
C PRO A 86 -24.95 12.79 -3.76
N ARG A 87 -23.84 13.52 -3.84
CA ARG A 87 -23.05 13.70 -5.06
C ARG A 87 -21.56 13.71 -4.74
N ALA A 88 -20.77 12.96 -5.52
CA ALA A 88 -19.31 13.02 -5.46
C ALA A 88 -18.66 12.56 -6.78
N GLN A 89 -17.52 13.15 -7.13
CA GLN A 89 -16.57 12.61 -8.09
C GLN A 89 -15.36 12.09 -7.30
N VAL A 90 -15.12 10.78 -7.32
CA VAL A 90 -14.10 10.12 -6.54
C VAL A 90 -12.90 9.82 -7.43
N TYR A 91 -11.79 10.48 -7.18
CA TYR A 91 -10.56 10.39 -7.98
C TYR A 91 -9.58 9.43 -7.34
N VAL A 92 -9.10 8.45 -8.14
CA VAL A 92 -8.11 7.47 -7.73
C VAL A 92 -7.11 7.21 -8.86
N ASN A 93 -5.87 6.91 -8.51
CA ASN A 93 -4.79 6.58 -9.46
C ASN A 93 -4.36 5.10 -9.38
N ASP A 94 -4.89 4.34 -8.46
CA ASP A 94 -4.68 2.90 -8.28
C ASP A 94 -6.01 2.16 -8.06
N CYS A 95 -5.95 0.83 -7.86
CA CYS A 95 -7.10 -0.03 -7.58
C CYS A 95 -6.75 -1.10 -6.53
N ASP A 96 -5.88 -0.75 -5.57
CA ASP A 96 -5.49 -1.66 -4.50
C ASP A 96 -6.63 -1.97 -3.51
N GLU A 97 -6.31 -2.65 -2.45
CA GLU A 97 -7.28 -3.13 -1.47
C GLU A 97 -7.97 -1.97 -0.75
N ASP A 98 -7.18 -0.94 -0.41
CA ASP A 98 -7.67 0.25 0.28
C ASP A 98 -8.56 1.10 -0.64
N VAL A 99 -8.14 1.35 -1.88
CA VAL A 99 -8.96 2.02 -2.90
C VAL A 99 -10.25 1.26 -3.18
N CYS A 100 -10.18 -0.06 -3.37
CA CYS A 100 -11.36 -0.88 -3.64
C CYS A 100 -12.39 -0.81 -2.51
N LEU A 101 -11.93 -0.89 -1.26
CA LEU A 101 -12.79 -0.83 -0.09
C LEU A 101 -13.33 0.59 0.15
N SER A 102 -12.50 1.61 -0.04
CA SER A 102 -12.89 3.02 -0.01
C SER A 102 -13.99 3.33 -1.03
N TRP A 103 -13.80 2.90 -2.26
CA TRP A 103 -14.81 3.04 -3.31
C TRP A 103 -16.10 2.29 -2.99
N PHE A 104 -16.00 1.05 -2.49
CA PHE A 104 -17.16 0.28 -2.07
C PHE A 104 -18.00 1.03 -1.03
N LEU A 105 -17.37 1.62 -0.02
CA LEU A 105 -18.01 2.39 1.04
C LEU A 105 -18.70 3.65 0.49
N LEU A 106 -18.02 4.42 -0.37
CA LEU A 106 -18.57 5.63 -0.99
C LEU A 106 -19.79 5.33 -1.88
N GLN A 107 -19.78 4.19 -2.56
CA GLN A 107 -20.92 3.72 -3.37
C GLN A 107 -22.07 3.18 -2.52
N ASN A 108 -21.79 2.65 -1.33
CA ASN A 108 -22.75 1.96 -0.47
C ASN A 108 -22.71 2.51 0.96
N PRO A 109 -22.88 3.83 1.19
CA PRO A 109 -22.70 4.43 2.51
C PRO A 109 -23.62 3.85 3.57
N GLN A 110 -24.79 3.32 3.20
CA GLN A 110 -25.71 2.67 4.13
C GLN A 110 -25.06 1.45 4.81
N ALA A 111 -24.19 0.73 4.11
CA ALA A 111 -23.45 -0.39 4.69
C ALA A 111 -22.51 0.08 5.83
N GLY A 112 -21.88 1.25 5.67
CA GLY A 112 -21.03 1.86 6.69
C GLY A 112 -21.80 2.46 7.87
N CYS A 113 -23.06 2.87 7.66
CA CYS A 113 -23.90 3.49 8.69
C CYS A 113 -24.66 2.47 9.58
N LEU A 114 -24.75 1.20 9.18
CA LEU A 114 -25.47 0.19 9.94
C LEU A 114 -24.70 -0.16 11.23
N PRO A 115 -25.29 0.03 12.44
CA PRO A 115 -24.57 -0.15 13.71
C PRO A 115 -24.06 -1.57 13.95
N SER A 116 -24.63 -2.56 13.26
CA SER A 116 -24.40 -3.99 13.49
C SER A 116 -23.64 -4.70 12.38
N ASN A 117 -23.02 -3.98 11.42
CA ASN A 117 -22.26 -4.63 10.35
C ASN A 117 -20.86 -5.00 10.80
N THR A 118 -20.77 -5.96 11.71
CA THR A 118 -19.51 -6.43 12.30
C THR A 118 -18.56 -7.04 11.28
N ARG A 119 -19.08 -7.63 10.19
CA ARG A 119 -18.23 -8.18 9.10
C ARG A 119 -17.50 -7.06 8.36
N LEU A 120 -18.22 -5.99 8.02
CA LEU A 120 -17.61 -4.83 7.37
C LEU A 120 -16.58 -4.14 8.28
N ASP A 121 -16.93 -3.93 9.54
CA ASP A 121 -16.03 -3.30 10.51
C ASP A 121 -14.75 -4.13 10.71
N ARG A 122 -14.86 -5.46 10.78
CA ARG A 122 -13.69 -6.36 10.86
C ARG A 122 -12.83 -6.31 9.60
N LEU A 123 -13.46 -6.31 8.42
CA LEU A 123 -12.75 -6.22 7.14
C LEU A 123 -11.98 -4.90 7.03
N ILE A 124 -12.64 -3.76 7.32
CA ILE A 124 -12.00 -2.44 7.30
C ILE A 124 -10.85 -2.37 8.29
N HIS A 125 -11.06 -2.85 9.53
CA HIS A 125 -9.99 -2.86 10.54
C HIS A 125 -8.77 -3.67 10.08
N ALA A 126 -8.99 -4.83 9.48
CA ALA A 126 -7.89 -5.67 9.00
C ALA A 126 -7.16 -5.04 7.81
N VAL A 127 -7.87 -4.46 6.85
CA VAL A 127 -7.27 -3.75 5.70
C VAL A 127 -6.49 -2.53 6.21
N ASP A 128 -7.06 -1.74 7.13
CA ASP A 128 -6.39 -0.60 7.77
C ASP A 128 -5.05 -1.01 8.41
N LEU A 129 -5.04 -2.09 9.19
CA LEU A 129 -3.81 -2.59 9.82
C LEU A 129 -2.79 -3.11 8.78
N LEU A 130 -3.25 -3.86 7.79
CA LEU A 130 -2.36 -4.41 6.76
C LEU A 130 -1.75 -3.30 5.90
N ASP A 131 -2.52 -2.30 5.55
CA ASP A 131 -2.05 -1.24 4.67
C ASP A 131 -1.15 -0.22 5.39
N THR A 132 -1.56 0.27 6.56
CA THR A 132 -0.76 1.21 7.36
C THR A 132 0.58 0.62 7.80
N THR A 133 0.65 -0.69 7.96
CA THR A 133 1.87 -1.41 8.34
C THR A 133 2.62 -2.04 7.15
N ALA A 134 2.18 -1.79 5.91
CA ALA A 134 2.75 -2.40 4.70
C ALA A 134 2.77 -3.95 4.73
N GLY A 135 1.72 -4.54 5.28
CA GLY A 135 1.59 -5.99 5.47
C GLY A 135 2.23 -6.53 6.76
N ALA A 136 2.78 -5.65 7.61
CA ALA A 136 3.47 -6.05 8.85
C ALA A 136 2.53 -6.35 10.02
N SER A 137 1.23 -6.14 9.88
CA SER A 137 0.29 -6.47 10.94
C SER A 137 0.25 -7.97 11.19
N VAL A 138 0.50 -8.35 12.44
CA VAL A 138 0.54 -9.75 12.85
C VAL A 138 -0.89 -10.27 13.01
N HIS A 139 -1.45 -10.77 11.92
CA HIS A 139 -2.64 -11.63 11.99
C HIS A 139 -2.19 -13.09 11.92
N PRO A 140 -2.77 -13.99 12.72
CA PRO A 140 -2.55 -15.42 12.56
C PRO A 140 -2.91 -15.85 11.13
N LEU A 141 -1.98 -16.50 10.42
CA LEU A 141 -2.15 -16.92 9.03
C LEU A 141 -3.30 -17.92 8.84
N ASP A 142 -3.61 -18.69 9.86
CA ASP A 142 -4.68 -19.69 9.93
C ASP A 142 -6.03 -19.07 10.31
N SER A 143 -6.10 -17.75 10.54
CA SER A 143 -7.36 -17.12 10.87
C SER A 143 -8.34 -17.12 9.69
N SER A 144 -9.61 -17.37 9.96
CA SER A 144 -10.67 -17.28 8.94
C SER A 144 -10.67 -15.93 8.23
N LEU A 145 -10.38 -14.86 8.95
CA LEU A 145 -10.33 -13.50 8.41
C LEU A 145 -9.25 -13.35 7.32
N MET A 146 -8.06 -13.93 7.51
CA MET A 146 -7.00 -13.87 6.50
C MET A 146 -7.37 -14.65 5.24
N SER A 147 -8.06 -15.77 5.39
CA SER A 147 -8.58 -16.55 4.25
C SER A 147 -9.71 -15.83 3.51
N GLU A 148 -10.57 -15.13 4.23
CA GLU A 148 -11.64 -14.29 3.67
C GLU A 148 -11.03 -13.09 2.90
N ILE A 149 -10.05 -12.40 3.48
CA ILE A 149 -9.30 -11.30 2.85
C ILE A 149 -8.57 -11.80 1.59
N ALA A 150 -7.91 -12.96 1.67
CA ALA A 150 -7.24 -13.55 0.52
C ALA A 150 -8.20 -13.79 -0.64
N TRP A 151 -9.44 -14.23 -0.36
CA TRP A 151 -10.46 -14.40 -1.39
C TRP A 151 -11.02 -13.06 -1.88
N ILE A 152 -11.35 -12.12 -0.99
CA ILE A 152 -11.96 -10.83 -1.37
C ILE A 152 -11.05 -10.08 -2.35
N PHE A 153 -9.77 -9.96 -2.05
CA PHE A 153 -8.82 -9.16 -2.82
C PHE A 153 -8.00 -9.96 -3.84
N GLU A 154 -8.28 -11.25 -4.02
CA GLU A 154 -7.58 -12.07 -5.02
C GLU A 154 -7.58 -11.45 -6.42
N PRO A 155 -8.68 -10.83 -6.95
CA PRO A 155 -8.64 -10.23 -8.29
C PRO A 155 -7.56 -9.15 -8.43
N TYR A 156 -7.40 -8.29 -7.43
CA TYR A 156 -6.35 -7.27 -7.41
C TYR A 156 -4.96 -7.89 -7.29
N ARG A 157 -4.77 -8.78 -6.32
CA ARG A 157 -3.46 -9.39 -6.02
C ARG A 157 -2.95 -10.21 -7.20
N GLN A 158 -3.81 -10.96 -7.87
CA GLN A 158 -3.46 -11.71 -9.08
C GLN A 158 -3.10 -10.78 -10.24
N ALA A 159 -3.88 -9.72 -10.45
CA ALA A 159 -3.59 -8.75 -11.49
C ALA A 159 -2.24 -8.04 -11.30
N ARG A 160 -1.86 -7.75 -10.05
CA ARG A 160 -0.53 -7.21 -9.72
C ARG A 160 0.58 -8.24 -9.94
N LEU A 161 0.41 -9.43 -9.41
CA LEU A 161 1.42 -10.50 -9.51
C LEU A 161 1.72 -10.88 -10.95
N GLN A 162 0.69 -10.91 -11.80
CA GLN A 162 0.80 -11.21 -13.23
C GLN A 162 1.27 -10.02 -14.09
N GLY A 163 1.44 -8.83 -13.49
CA GLY A 163 1.82 -7.61 -14.22
C GLY A 163 0.71 -7.02 -15.11
N THR A 164 -0.53 -7.49 -14.96
CA THR A 164 -1.68 -6.99 -15.74
C THR A 164 -1.92 -5.49 -15.48
N LEU A 165 -1.64 -5.00 -14.29
CA LEU A 165 -1.78 -3.60 -13.88
C LEU A 165 -0.51 -2.76 -14.10
N ASP A 166 0.54 -3.30 -14.71
CA ASP A 166 1.74 -2.55 -15.05
C ASP A 166 1.47 -1.51 -16.17
N ARG A 167 0.39 -1.71 -16.92
CA ARG A 167 -0.09 -0.74 -17.91
C ARG A 167 -1.23 0.09 -17.32
N PRO A 168 -1.13 1.43 -17.35
CA PRO A 168 -2.16 2.32 -16.82
C PRO A 168 -3.38 2.40 -17.74
N PHE A 169 -4.20 1.36 -17.75
CA PHE A 169 -5.39 1.24 -18.59
C PHE A 169 -6.67 1.18 -17.74
N ALA A 170 -7.41 2.28 -17.69
CA ALA A 170 -8.58 2.45 -16.83
C ALA A 170 -9.64 1.32 -16.90
N PRO A 171 -9.97 0.72 -18.06
CA PRO A 171 -10.90 -0.40 -18.10
C PRO A 171 -10.44 -1.62 -17.31
N LEU A 172 -9.12 -1.95 -17.28
CA LEU A 172 -8.60 -3.06 -16.48
C LEU A 172 -8.72 -2.78 -14.98
N TYR A 173 -8.36 -1.57 -14.56
CA TYR A 173 -8.52 -1.13 -13.17
C TYR A 173 -9.99 -1.19 -12.74
N ARG A 174 -10.90 -0.77 -13.63
CA ARG A 174 -12.33 -0.86 -13.38
C ARG A 174 -12.82 -2.28 -13.19
N LEU A 175 -12.37 -3.23 -14.03
CA LEU A 175 -12.71 -4.65 -13.88
C LEU A 175 -12.26 -5.21 -12.53
N VAL A 176 -11.05 -4.85 -12.07
CA VAL A 176 -10.55 -5.27 -10.75
C VAL A 176 -11.42 -4.70 -9.63
N ILE A 177 -11.70 -3.40 -9.65
CA ILE A 177 -12.54 -2.73 -8.63
C ILE A 177 -13.95 -3.34 -8.59
N ASP A 178 -14.54 -3.60 -9.74
CA ASP A 178 -15.88 -4.20 -9.82
C ASP A 178 -15.89 -5.64 -9.31
N ALA A 179 -14.87 -6.44 -9.64
CA ALA A 179 -14.71 -7.82 -9.15
C ALA A 179 -14.52 -7.86 -7.63
N VAL A 180 -13.64 -7.03 -7.07
CA VAL A 180 -13.46 -6.91 -5.63
C VAL A 180 -14.76 -6.44 -4.95
N GLY A 181 -15.42 -5.43 -5.52
CA GLY A 181 -16.69 -4.94 -5.00
C GLY A 181 -17.80 -6.01 -4.96
N GLN A 182 -17.84 -6.92 -5.94
CA GLN A 182 -18.76 -8.08 -5.92
C GLN A 182 -18.42 -9.04 -4.78
N ARG A 183 -17.13 -9.32 -4.55
CA ARG A 183 -16.69 -10.21 -3.46
C ARG A 183 -16.93 -9.59 -2.08
N ILE A 184 -16.76 -8.28 -1.92
CA ILE A 184 -17.12 -7.57 -0.68
C ILE A 184 -18.64 -7.76 -0.43
N ARG A 185 -19.51 -7.56 -1.43
CA ARG A 185 -20.97 -7.77 -1.27
C ARG A 185 -21.29 -9.20 -0.87
N ALA A 186 -20.67 -10.18 -1.52
CA ALA A 186 -20.88 -11.59 -1.19
C ALA A 186 -20.44 -11.91 0.24
N HIS A 187 -19.27 -11.38 0.67
CA HIS A 187 -18.78 -11.52 2.05
C HIS A 187 -19.78 -10.94 3.07
N LEU A 188 -20.30 -9.74 2.81
CA LEU A 188 -21.26 -9.09 3.71
C LEU A 188 -22.62 -9.79 3.75
N ALA A 189 -23.00 -10.49 2.68
CA ALA A 189 -24.22 -11.27 2.58
C ALA A 189 -24.09 -12.73 3.07
N ASP A 190 -22.98 -13.09 3.72
CA ASP A 190 -22.66 -14.45 4.19
C ASP A 190 -22.55 -15.52 3.07
N ASN A 191 -22.28 -15.06 1.85
CA ASN A 191 -22.06 -15.90 0.67
C ASN A 191 -20.60 -15.81 0.18
N GLY A 192 -19.72 -15.27 1.01
CA GLY A 192 -18.29 -15.18 0.74
C GLY A 192 -17.61 -16.56 0.76
N GLN A 193 -16.45 -16.62 0.17
CA GLN A 193 -15.58 -17.79 0.20
C GLN A 193 -14.31 -17.48 1.00
N ALA A 194 -13.48 -18.48 1.17
CA ALA A 194 -12.18 -18.38 1.78
C ALA A 194 -11.15 -19.04 0.87
N LEU A 195 -9.97 -18.41 0.76
CA LEU A 195 -8.80 -18.97 0.08
C LEU A 195 -7.65 -19.06 1.07
N PRO A 196 -6.94 -20.19 1.15
CA PRO A 196 -5.70 -20.24 1.92
C PRO A 196 -4.74 -19.14 1.45
N PRO A 197 -4.18 -18.34 2.36
CA PRO A 197 -3.19 -17.32 1.97
C PRO A 197 -1.97 -17.99 1.32
N ASP A 198 -1.60 -17.57 0.11
CA ASP A 198 -0.35 -18.01 -0.51
C ASP A 198 0.79 -17.08 -0.11
N THR A 199 1.54 -17.49 0.89
CA THR A 199 2.61 -16.74 1.53
C THR A 199 4.00 -17.02 0.95
N ARG A 200 4.09 -17.78 -0.14
CA ARG A 200 5.37 -18.20 -0.72
C ARG A 200 6.18 -17.03 -1.22
N TYR A 201 7.45 -17.06 -0.91
CA TYR A 201 8.48 -16.16 -1.41
C TYR A 201 9.81 -16.91 -1.53
N GLU A 202 10.77 -16.32 -2.22
CA GLU A 202 12.13 -16.84 -2.31
C GLU A 202 13.10 -15.76 -1.83
N ARG A 203 13.97 -16.10 -0.89
CA ARG A 203 15.07 -15.23 -0.50
C ARG A 203 16.22 -15.40 -1.51
N ILE A 204 16.51 -14.33 -2.25
CA ILE A 204 17.54 -14.31 -3.30
C ILE A 204 18.79 -13.53 -2.89
N GLY A 205 18.80 -12.95 -1.68
CA GLY A 205 19.94 -12.19 -1.16
C GLY A 205 19.61 -11.41 0.09
N GLY A 206 20.28 -10.26 0.26
CA GLY A 206 20.06 -9.36 1.39
C GLY A 206 21.34 -8.95 2.10
N GLY A 207 21.20 -8.55 3.35
CA GLY A 207 22.30 -8.10 4.21
C GLY A 207 21.99 -8.23 5.69
N ASN A 208 22.73 -7.49 6.51
CA ASN A 208 22.50 -7.51 7.94
C ASN A 208 21.14 -6.87 8.28
N GLY A 209 20.23 -7.66 8.86
CA GLY A 209 18.91 -7.21 9.31
C GLY A 209 17.87 -7.04 8.21
N TRP A 210 18.14 -7.40 6.96
CA TRP A 210 17.18 -7.33 5.86
C TRP A 210 17.35 -8.46 4.83
N ALA A 211 16.32 -8.70 4.03
CA ALA A 211 16.31 -9.72 2.98
C ALA A 211 16.00 -9.09 1.60
N LEU A 212 16.72 -9.56 0.56
CA LEU A 212 16.31 -9.39 -0.83
C LEU A 212 15.48 -10.61 -1.23
N VAL A 213 14.27 -10.39 -1.73
CA VAL A 213 13.31 -11.47 -1.99
C VAL A 213 12.68 -11.37 -3.37
N ARG A 214 12.17 -12.48 -3.86
CA ARG A 214 11.21 -12.59 -4.94
C ARG A 214 9.85 -13.00 -4.35
N GLU A 215 8.84 -12.16 -4.52
CA GLU A 215 7.47 -12.48 -4.12
C GLU A 215 6.91 -13.52 -5.12
N ILE A 216 6.32 -14.62 -4.62
CA ILE A 216 5.75 -15.73 -5.40
C ILE A 216 4.23 -15.74 -5.21
N GLY A 217 3.78 -15.79 -3.99
CA GLY A 217 2.36 -15.73 -3.65
C GLY A 217 1.88 -14.32 -3.35
N PRO A 218 0.59 -14.05 -3.52
CA PRO A 218 0.03 -12.70 -3.28
C PRO A 218 0.10 -12.23 -1.82
N GLN A 219 0.34 -13.12 -0.86
CA GLN A 219 0.54 -12.80 0.56
C GLN A 219 1.99 -13.02 1.02
N SER A 220 2.96 -12.97 0.12
CA SER A 220 4.40 -13.18 0.41
C SER A 220 4.91 -12.34 1.58
N ARG A 221 4.46 -11.09 1.69
CA ARG A 221 4.89 -10.18 2.77
C ARG A 221 4.47 -10.69 4.15
N VAL A 222 3.25 -11.22 4.26
CA VAL A 222 2.77 -11.83 5.51
C VAL A 222 3.63 -13.04 5.87
N GLY A 223 3.99 -13.87 4.88
CA GLY A 223 4.91 -15.00 5.07
C GLY A 223 6.31 -14.56 5.52
N MET A 224 6.90 -13.56 4.85
CA MET A 224 8.20 -13.00 5.24
C MET A 224 8.22 -12.56 6.71
N ILE A 225 7.17 -11.89 7.16
CA ILE A 225 7.06 -11.39 8.52
C ILE A 225 6.88 -12.54 9.52
N ALA A 226 6.08 -13.54 9.19
CA ALA A 226 5.93 -14.75 9.98
C ALA A 226 7.26 -15.50 10.17
N ASP A 227 8.14 -15.48 9.15
CA ASP A 227 9.49 -16.04 9.20
C ASP A 227 10.54 -15.11 9.86
N GLY A 228 10.11 -13.98 10.44
CA GLY A 228 10.98 -13.06 11.17
C GLY A 228 11.73 -12.04 10.30
N ILE A 229 11.42 -11.92 9.02
CA ILE A 229 11.99 -10.87 8.15
C ILE A 229 11.31 -9.55 8.48
N ARG A 230 12.06 -8.61 9.07
CA ARG A 230 11.53 -7.32 9.52
C ARG A 230 11.82 -6.16 8.57
N ALA A 231 12.72 -6.36 7.61
CA ALA A 231 13.03 -5.42 6.53
C ALA A 231 13.34 -6.18 5.24
N TYR A 232 12.88 -5.67 4.12
CA TYR A 232 13.03 -6.36 2.85
C TYR A 232 13.14 -5.39 1.67
N VAL A 233 13.72 -5.92 0.60
CA VAL A 233 13.58 -5.41 -0.76
C VAL A 233 13.01 -6.55 -1.59
N SER A 234 11.86 -6.36 -2.21
CA SER A 234 11.38 -7.31 -3.23
C SER A 234 11.81 -6.85 -4.62
N ALA A 235 12.21 -7.80 -5.47
CA ALA A 235 12.66 -7.55 -6.83
C ALA A 235 11.87 -8.42 -7.82
N ARG A 236 11.31 -7.79 -8.87
CA ARG A 236 10.59 -8.46 -9.95
C ARG A 236 11.13 -7.95 -11.30
N PRO A 237 11.58 -8.82 -12.22
CA PRO A 237 11.99 -8.41 -13.53
C PRO A 237 10.78 -7.91 -14.35
N LEU A 238 10.99 -6.88 -15.17
CA LEU A 238 10.04 -6.38 -16.17
C LEU A 238 10.42 -6.86 -17.57
N ALA A 239 9.46 -6.80 -18.49
CA ALA A 239 9.62 -7.34 -19.85
C ALA A 239 10.69 -6.60 -20.68
N ASP A 240 11.01 -5.35 -20.34
CA ASP A 240 12.02 -4.51 -21.01
C ASP A 240 13.44 -4.64 -20.43
N GLY A 241 13.64 -5.59 -19.50
CA GLY A 241 14.91 -5.80 -18.81
C GLY A 241 15.11 -4.90 -17.58
N ALA A 242 14.19 -3.98 -17.29
CA ALA A 242 14.16 -3.21 -16.05
C ALA A 242 13.68 -4.08 -14.88
N TRP A 243 13.69 -3.48 -13.69
CA TRP A 243 13.27 -4.12 -12.46
C TRP A 243 12.21 -3.30 -11.74
N SER A 244 11.21 -3.97 -11.21
CA SER A 244 10.26 -3.39 -10.26
C SER A 244 10.68 -3.78 -8.85
N TYR A 245 10.80 -2.79 -7.97
CA TYR A 245 11.19 -3.02 -6.58
C TYR A 245 10.14 -2.47 -5.61
N ALA A 246 9.93 -3.20 -4.51
CA ALA A 246 9.32 -2.66 -3.32
C ALA A 246 10.31 -2.78 -2.15
N ILE A 247 10.39 -1.74 -1.34
CA ILE A 247 11.28 -1.65 -0.18
C ILE A 247 10.41 -1.44 1.05
N GLY A 248 10.59 -2.24 2.09
CA GLY A 248 9.74 -2.13 3.28
C GLY A 248 10.42 -2.52 4.57
N ARG A 249 9.88 -1.99 5.67
CA ARG A 249 10.17 -2.41 7.04
C ARG A 249 8.89 -2.48 7.86
N VAL A 250 8.86 -3.39 8.85
CA VAL A 250 7.65 -3.63 9.66
C VAL A 250 7.31 -2.46 10.60
N SER A 251 8.29 -1.63 10.96
CA SER A 251 8.06 -0.48 11.84
C SER A 251 9.23 0.50 11.78
N PRO A 252 9.03 1.76 12.25
CA PRO A 252 10.12 2.74 12.37
C PRO A 252 11.25 2.32 13.31
N PHE A 253 10.99 1.35 14.21
CA PHE A 253 11.97 0.83 15.17
C PHE A 253 12.96 -0.17 14.57
N VAL A 254 12.71 -0.63 13.32
CA VAL A 254 13.69 -1.44 12.59
C VAL A 254 14.75 -0.52 12.00
N PRO A 255 16.06 -0.77 12.24
CA PRO A 255 17.15 0.07 11.75
C PRO A 255 17.38 -0.13 10.23
N PHE A 256 16.36 0.19 9.44
CA PHE A 256 16.33 0.09 7.99
C PHE A 256 15.63 1.35 7.46
N ASP A 257 16.38 2.43 7.28
CA ASP A 257 15.83 3.74 6.91
C ASP A 257 15.41 3.76 5.43
N VAL A 258 14.12 3.49 5.19
CA VAL A 258 13.53 3.47 3.83
C VAL A 258 13.75 4.80 3.12
N SER A 259 13.53 5.93 3.80
CA SER A 259 13.69 7.26 3.19
C SER A 259 15.15 7.54 2.79
N ALA A 260 16.12 7.13 3.61
CA ALA A 260 17.54 7.26 3.27
C ALA A 260 17.91 6.35 2.09
N ILE A 261 17.37 5.11 2.06
CA ILE A 261 17.59 4.17 0.95
C ILE A 261 17.04 4.75 -0.35
N LEU A 262 15.79 5.27 -0.35
CA LEU A 262 15.17 5.86 -1.54
C LEU A 262 15.99 7.05 -2.07
N ARG A 263 16.54 7.90 -1.20
CA ARG A 263 17.43 9.01 -1.62
C ARG A 263 18.69 8.53 -2.32
N GLU A 264 19.36 7.51 -1.78
CA GLU A 264 20.58 6.95 -2.40
C GLU A 264 20.27 6.21 -3.72
N LEU A 265 19.10 5.56 -3.82
CA LEU A 265 18.65 4.93 -5.05
C LEU A 265 18.31 5.97 -6.12
N ASN A 266 17.62 7.07 -5.76
CA ASN A 266 17.38 8.19 -6.67
C ASN A 266 18.66 8.83 -7.19
N ALA A 267 19.70 8.91 -6.35
CA ALA A 267 20.99 9.43 -6.77
C ALA A 267 21.76 8.50 -7.73
N ALA A 268 21.40 7.22 -7.74
CA ALA A 268 22.03 6.20 -8.59
C ALA A 268 21.19 5.86 -9.83
N GLU A 269 19.92 6.24 -9.87
CA GLU A 269 18.98 5.92 -10.96
C GLU A 269 19.19 6.83 -12.16
N GLU A 270 18.88 6.33 -13.35
CA GLU A 270 18.81 7.13 -14.56
C GLU A 270 17.64 8.13 -14.49
N ALA A 271 17.93 9.41 -14.74
CA ALA A 271 16.93 10.48 -14.60
C ALA A 271 15.66 10.28 -15.46
N GLU A 272 15.79 9.61 -16.60
CA GLU A 272 14.67 9.34 -17.53
C GLU A 272 13.72 8.24 -17.05
N ARG A 273 14.12 7.44 -16.06
CA ARG A 273 13.29 6.38 -15.47
C ARG A 273 12.22 6.94 -14.53
N GLY A 274 12.47 8.09 -13.92
CA GLY A 274 11.63 8.69 -12.90
C GLY A 274 12.21 8.53 -11.50
N THR A 275 11.40 8.76 -10.48
CA THR A 275 11.83 8.79 -9.08
C THR A 275 11.38 7.57 -8.29
N TRP A 276 12.28 7.03 -7.45
CA TRP A 276 11.91 6.16 -6.36
C TRP A 276 11.14 6.96 -5.32
N GLY A 277 10.01 6.46 -4.89
CA GLY A 277 9.10 7.17 -4.00
C GLY A 277 8.52 6.28 -2.92
N GLY A 278 7.92 6.90 -1.92
CA GLY A 278 7.25 6.23 -0.80
C GLY A 278 7.43 6.97 0.51
N GLY A 279 6.92 6.35 1.59
CA GLY A 279 7.00 6.86 2.96
C GLY A 279 8.19 6.30 3.75
N ASN A 280 8.09 6.44 5.08
CA ASN A 280 9.13 5.96 5.99
C ASN A 280 9.10 4.45 6.28
N LEU A 281 8.02 3.76 5.91
CA LEU A 281 7.86 2.31 6.11
C LEU A 281 7.94 1.52 4.82
N VAL A 282 7.44 2.08 3.72
CA VAL A 282 7.41 1.41 2.42
C VAL A 282 7.66 2.41 1.31
N GLY A 283 8.34 1.95 0.26
CA GLY A 283 8.57 2.68 -0.98
C GLY A 283 8.89 1.73 -2.11
N GLY A 284 9.15 2.27 -3.29
CA GLY A 284 9.44 1.44 -4.46
C GLY A 284 10.10 2.20 -5.60
N SER A 285 10.45 1.46 -6.63
CA SER A 285 10.98 1.98 -7.90
C SER A 285 9.92 2.77 -8.67
N PRO A 286 10.32 3.56 -9.68
CA PRO A 286 9.39 4.27 -10.57
C PRO A 286 8.32 3.32 -11.11
N ARG A 287 7.04 3.67 -10.91
CA ARG A 287 5.90 2.77 -11.17
C ARG A 287 5.79 2.34 -12.63
N LEU A 288 5.97 3.27 -13.58
CA LEU A 288 5.72 3.01 -15.00
C LEU A 288 6.90 2.38 -15.74
N ARG A 289 8.12 2.74 -15.36
CA ARG A 289 9.34 2.35 -16.09
C ARG A 289 10.24 1.40 -15.32
N GLY A 290 9.93 1.16 -14.04
CA GLY A 290 10.82 0.42 -13.17
C GLY A 290 12.19 1.11 -13.02
N SER A 291 13.16 0.35 -12.54
CA SER A 291 14.54 0.79 -12.30
C SER A 291 15.48 0.11 -13.29
N ALA A 292 16.52 0.83 -13.74
CA ALA A 292 17.64 0.26 -14.48
C ALA A 292 18.64 -0.48 -13.56
N LEU A 293 18.60 -0.20 -12.25
CA LEU A 293 19.53 -0.79 -11.29
C LEU A 293 19.25 -2.30 -11.12
N ALA A 294 20.28 -3.10 -11.35
CA ALA A 294 20.19 -4.54 -11.12
C ALA A 294 20.12 -4.88 -9.62
N PRO A 295 19.59 -6.06 -9.22
CA PRO A 295 19.45 -6.43 -7.79
C PRO A 295 20.73 -6.38 -6.98
N HIS A 296 21.89 -6.67 -7.57
CA HIS A 296 23.18 -6.58 -6.89
C HIS A 296 23.61 -5.13 -6.62
N GLU A 297 23.25 -4.18 -7.49
CA GLU A 297 23.52 -2.75 -7.30
C GLU A 297 22.63 -2.18 -6.19
N VAL A 298 21.34 -2.50 -6.20
CA VAL A 298 20.40 -2.16 -5.13
C VAL A 298 20.91 -2.73 -3.80
N THR A 299 21.32 -4.00 -3.78
CA THR A 299 21.90 -4.64 -2.57
C THR A 299 23.11 -3.88 -2.03
N ARG A 300 24.01 -3.44 -2.90
CA ARG A 300 25.20 -2.67 -2.51
C ARG A 300 24.81 -1.32 -1.90
N ILE A 301 23.84 -0.62 -2.50
CA ILE A 301 23.36 0.67 -2.00
C ILE A 301 22.68 0.49 -0.63
N VAL A 302 21.76 -0.46 -0.50
CA VAL A 302 21.06 -0.75 0.75
C VAL A 302 22.04 -1.10 1.86
N ASN A 303 22.99 -2.00 1.61
CA ASN A 303 24.01 -2.39 2.60
C ASN A 303 24.86 -1.19 3.05
N ARG A 304 25.19 -0.25 2.15
CA ARG A 304 25.89 0.99 2.51
C ARG A 304 25.08 1.84 3.48
N VAL A 305 23.78 2.02 3.21
CA VAL A 305 22.90 2.82 4.07
C VAL A 305 22.72 2.16 5.44
N VAL A 306 22.39 0.89 5.45
CA VAL A 306 22.20 0.11 6.70
C VAL A 306 23.48 0.06 7.52
N GLY A 307 24.65 -0.10 6.88
CA GLY A 307 25.94 -0.10 7.56
C GLY A 307 26.31 1.24 8.20
N ARG A 308 25.83 2.36 7.66
CA ARG A 308 26.02 3.70 8.26
C ARG A 308 25.13 3.92 9.48
N ALA A 309 23.94 3.31 9.49
CA ALA A 309 22.92 3.47 10.55
C ALA A 309 23.18 2.57 11.77
N ALA A 310 24.10 1.59 11.70
CA ALA A 310 24.40 0.71 12.83
C ALA A 310 25.06 1.51 13.97
N PRO A 311 24.54 1.48 15.22
CA PRO A 311 25.13 2.16 16.35
C PRO A 311 26.59 1.72 16.57
N ALA A 312 27.45 2.65 16.98
CA ALA A 312 28.90 2.41 17.15
C ALA A 312 29.21 1.24 18.11
N HIS A 313 28.34 0.96 19.09
CA HIS A 313 28.52 -0.13 20.06
C HIS A 313 28.32 -1.54 19.46
N VAL A 314 27.61 -1.67 18.33
CA VAL A 314 27.44 -2.98 17.67
C VAL A 314 28.68 -3.32 16.83
N ARG A 315 29.43 -2.31 16.37
CA ARG A 315 30.67 -2.50 15.62
C ARG A 315 31.80 -3.08 16.47
N THR A 316 31.83 -2.77 17.76
CA THR A 316 32.90 -3.20 18.68
C THR A 316 32.73 -4.65 19.14
N GLN A 317 31.52 -5.22 19.09
CA GLN A 317 31.31 -6.63 19.53
C GLN A 317 31.62 -7.68 18.44
N GLN A 318 31.69 -7.29 17.17
CA GLN A 318 32.06 -8.20 16.09
C GLN A 318 33.58 -8.41 15.95
N GLU A 319 34.38 -7.47 16.49
CA GLU A 319 35.86 -7.57 16.47
C GLU A 319 36.45 -8.30 17.69
N SER A 320 35.63 -8.68 18.69
CA SER A 320 36.10 -9.25 19.97
C SER A 320 35.61 -10.65 20.31
N LEU A 321 35.23 -11.46 19.35
CA LEU A 321 35.03 -12.89 19.62
C LEU A 321 36.40 -13.61 19.65
N PRO A 322 36.84 -14.10 20.79
CA PRO A 322 38.08 -14.90 20.87
C PRO A 322 37.90 -16.19 20.09
N THR A 323 38.90 -16.52 19.31
CA THR A 323 39.05 -17.82 18.65
C THR A 323 38.91 -18.95 19.70
N PRO A 324 38.02 -19.95 19.51
CA PRO A 324 37.93 -21.05 20.46
C PRO A 324 39.27 -21.79 20.50
N MET A 325 39.90 -21.82 21.68
CA MET A 325 41.04 -22.71 21.92
C MET A 325 40.53 -24.14 21.83
N LEU A 326 41.04 -24.87 20.87
CA LEU A 326 40.96 -26.34 20.83
C LEU A 326 41.74 -26.88 22.05
N VAL A 327 41.02 -27.43 23.04
CA VAL A 327 41.59 -28.21 24.10
C VAL A 327 41.69 -29.63 23.54
N GLY A 328 42.93 -30.15 23.51
CA GLY A 328 43.29 -31.50 23.09
C GLY A 328 42.88 -32.58 24.10
#